data_e3d9b9188979165f8843843ac5fd752d
#
_entry.id   e3d9b9188979165f8843843ac5fd752d
#
_cell.length_a   1.000
_cell.length_b   1.000
_cell.length_c   1.000
_cell.angle_alpha   90.00
_cell.angle_beta   90.00
_cell.angle_gamma   90.00
#
_symmetry.space_group_name_H-M   'P 1'
#
loop_
_entity.id
_entity.type
_entity.pdbx_description
1 polymer ?
#
loop_
_entity_poly.entity_id
_entity_poly.type
_entity_poly.pdbx_seq_one_letter_code
_entity_poly.pdbx_strand_id
1 'polypeptide(L)'
;MSSDGRLEIRRIRADEGLRLREIRLRALAEAPTAFGSTLAREEAFPESAWHERATGGASGSDRATFVAEEAGRWVGMATGIARHVEGSDHSPMLVGMFVDSAQRGRGVGAGLVQAVTEWARTLGVPHLYLWATSTNRSAIGLYDKCGFKHTEEARSLDHTPSLREVLMKRSLR
;
A
#
# COMPACT_ATOMS: atom_id res chain seq x y z
N MET A 1 -25.83 -15.61 -7.47
CA MET A 1 -25.22 -15.09 -8.71
C MET A 1 -23.72 -15.18 -8.53
N SER A 2 -23.08 -16.06 -9.27
CA SER A 2 -21.63 -16.22 -9.24
C SER A 2 -21.00 -14.89 -9.65
N SER A 3 -20.20 -14.28 -8.77
CA SER A 3 -19.29 -13.22 -9.19
C SER A 3 -18.33 -13.84 -10.19
N ASP A 4 -18.51 -13.49 -11.44
CA ASP A 4 -17.58 -13.81 -12.52
C ASP A 4 -16.19 -13.48 -11.99
N GLY A 5 -15.19 -14.36 -12.16
CA GLY A 5 -13.85 -14.22 -11.59
C GLY A 5 -13.07 -13.01 -12.12
N ARG A 6 -13.77 -11.90 -12.30
CA ARG A 6 -13.23 -10.61 -12.77
C ARG A 6 -12.51 -9.92 -11.62
N LEU A 7 -11.29 -9.50 -11.87
CA LEU A 7 -10.53 -8.63 -10.98
C LEU A 7 -11.24 -7.28 -10.81
N GLU A 8 -11.51 -6.90 -9.58
CA GLU A 8 -12.04 -5.59 -9.21
C GLU A 8 -11.07 -4.89 -8.27
N ILE A 9 -10.81 -3.61 -8.52
CA ILE A 9 -10.09 -2.73 -7.60
C ILE A 9 -11.08 -1.72 -7.07
N ARG A 10 -11.24 -1.70 -5.75
CA ARG A 10 -12.21 -0.86 -5.07
C ARG A 10 -11.68 -0.33 -3.75
N ARG A 11 -12.30 0.71 -3.25
CA ARG A 11 -12.03 1.17 -1.89
C ARG A 11 -12.54 0.15 -0.86
N ILE A 12 -11.80 -0.02 0.23
CA ILE A 12 -12.21 -0.87 1.36
C ILE A 12 -13.54 -0.36 1.95
N ARG A 13 -14.32 -1.25 2.55
CA ARG A 13 -15.52 -0.91 3.33
C ARG A 13 -15.20 -0.88 4.82
N ALA A 14 -15.95 -0.10 5.58
CA ALA A 14 -15.73 0.09 7.00
C ALA A 14 -15.84 -1.21 7.83
N ASP A 15 -16.65 -2.16 7.38
CA ASP A 15 -16.89 -3.45 8.04
C ASP A 15 -15.87 -4.54 7.66
N GLU A 16 -14.86 -4.23 6.86
CA GLU A 16 -13.88 -5.22 6.36
C GLU A 16 -12.57 -5.28 7.18
N GLY A 17 -12.60 -4.88 8.45
CA GLY A 17 -11.41 -4.87 9.31
C GLY A 17 -10.70 -6.22 9.44
N LEU A 18 -11.46 -7.32 9.57
CA LEU A 18 -10.87 -8.66 9.66
C LEU A 18 -10.26 -9.14 8.34
N ARG A 19 -10.85 -8.78 7.21
CA ARG A 19 -10.26 -9.06 5.89
C ARG A 19 -8.97 -8.25 5.69
N LEU A 20 -8.95 -7.01 6.16
CA LEU A 20 -7.73 -6.19 6.15
C LEU A 20 -6.62 -6.81 6.99
N ARG A 21 -6.95 -7.29 8.20
CA ARG A 21 -6.01 -8.03 9.05
C ARG A 21 -5.41 -9.23 8.32
N GLU A 22 -6.26 -10.05 7.72
CA GLU A 22 -5.83 -11.26 7.00
C GLU A 22 -4.82 -10.95 5.91
N ILE A 23 -5.13 -10.04 4.98
CA ILE A 23 -4.22 -9.71 3.88
C ILE A 23 -2.95 -9.01 4.36
N ARG A 24 -3.07 -8.15 5.38
CA ARG A 24 -1.91 -7.43 5.92
C ARG A 24 -0.93 -8.37 6.60
N LEU A 25 -1.39 -9.30 7.41
CA LEU A 25 -0.52 -10.28 8.07
C LEU A 25 0.10 -11.23 7.05
N ARG A 26 -0.64 -11.62 6.02
CA ARG A 26 -0.11 -12.42 4.91
C ARG A 26 1.00 -11.66 4.17
N ALA A 27 0.82 -10.38 3.89
CA ALA A 27 1.83 -9.54 3.24
C ALA A 27 3.12 -9.45 4.08
N LEU A 28 3.01 -9.23 5.39
CA LEU A 28 4.16 -9.16 6.30
C LEU A 28 4.89 -10.50 6.41
N ALA A 29 4.17 -11.62 6.37
CA ALA A 29 4.76 -12.96 6.39
C ALA A 29 5.50 -13.29 5.09
N GLU A 30 4.93 -12.94 3.93
CA GLU A 30 5.51 -13.24 2.62
C GLU A 30 6.66 -12.30 2.21
N ALA A 31 6.60 -11.04 2.63
CA ALA A 31 7.57 -10.01 2.25
C ALA A 31 7.99 -9.14 3.44
N PRO A 32 8.66 -9.71 4.46
CA PRO A 32 8.95 -9.02 5.71
C PRO A 32 9.83 -7.77 5.56
N THR A 33 10.62 -7.68 4.51
CA THR A 33 11.50 -6.52 4.25
C THR A 33 10.88 -5.46 3.32
N ALA A 34 9.66 -5.68 2.85
CA ALA A 34 8.95 -4.73 1.99
C ALA A 34 8.18 -3.65 2.75
N PHE A 35 8.07 -3.77 4.08
CA PHE A 35 7.24 -2.90 4.91
C PHE A 35 8.02 -2.33 6.08
N GLY A 36 7.63 -1.14 6.54
CA GLY A 36 8.20 -0.47 7.71
C GLY A 36 7.75 -1.05 9.06
N SER A 37 6.88 -2.05 9.07
CA SER A 37 6.40 -2.76 10.26
C SER A 37 6.73 -4.24 10.17
N THR A 38 6.51 -4.99 11.27
CA THR A 38 6.79 -6.42 11.36
C THR A 38 5.53 -7.23 11.60
N LEU A 39 5.56 -8.52 11.21
CA LEU A 39 4.47 -9.46 11.48
C LEU A 39 4.16 -9.53 12.98
N ALA A 40 5.18 -9.74 13.83
CA ALA A 40 5.02 -9.85 15.27
C ALA A 40 4.36 -8.61 15.89
N ARG A 41 4.73 -7.42 15.45
CA ARG A 41 4.13 -6.16 15.91
C ARG A 41 2.64 -6.09 15.56
N GLU A 42 2.30 -6.41 14.32
CA GLU A 42 0.92 -6.24 13.83
C GLU A 42 0.00 -7.38 14.26
N GLU A 43 0.51 -8.59 14.47
CA GLU A 43 -0.25 -9.68 15.10
C GLU A 43 -0.74 -9.33 16.52
N ALA A 44 0.03 -8.51 17.23
CA ALA A 44 -0.30 -8.07 18.58
C ALA A 44 -1.36 -6.96 18.62
N PHE A 45 -1.76 -6.39 17.51
CA PHE A 45 -2.80 -5.36 17.49
C PHE A 45 -4.16 -5.94 17.87
N PRO A 46 -4.93 -5.22 18.72
CA PRO A 46 -6.30 -5.63 19.05
C PRO A 46 -7.19 -5.55 17.81
N GLU A 47 -8.27 -6.32 17.80
CA GLU A 47 -9.22 -6.34 16.69
C GLU A 47 -9.79 -4.94 16.38
N SER A 48 -9.99 -4.11 17.42
CA SER A 48 -10.45 -2.72 17.28
C SER A 48 -9.54 -1.89 16.40
N ALA A 49 -8.22 -2.10 16.43
CA ALA A 49 -7.28 -1.38 15.58
C ALA A 49 -7.50 -1.68 14.09
N TRP A 50 -7.88 -2.90 13.76
CA TRP A 50 -8.20 -3.29 12.39
C TRP A 50 -9.52 -2.70 11.90
N HIS A 51 -10.52 -2.63 12.76
CA HIS A 51 -11.78 -1.95 12.47
C HIS A 51 -11.59 -0.44 12.27
N GLU A 52 -10.79 0.21 13.11
CA GLU A 52 -10.45 1.62 12.96
C GLU A 52 -9.70 1.90 11.65
N ARG A 53 -8.74 1.04 11.28
CA ARG A 53 -8.02 1.15 10.01
C ARG A 53 -8.94 0.99 8.80
N ALA A 54 -9.87 0.03 8.84
CA ALA A 54 -10.83 -0.18 7.77
C ALA A 54 -11.79 1.02 7.64
N THR A 55 -12.31 1.51 8.75
CA THR A 55 -13.20 2.68 8.79
C THR A 55 -12.48 3.92 8.23
N GLY A 56 -11.26 4.20 8.68
CA GLY A 56 -10.46 5.32 8.19
C GLY A 56 -10.12 5.17 6.70
N GLY A 57 -9.78 3.97 6.26
CA GLY A 57 -9.49 3.67 4.86
C GLY A 57 -10.69 3.77 3.92
N ALA A 58 -11.89 3.50 4.45
CA ALA A 58 -13.13 3.50 3.69
C ALA A 58 -13.65 4.90 3.37
N SER A 59 -13.64 5.79 4.35
CA SER A 59 -14.33 7.08 4.27
C SER A 59 -13.52 8.28 4.74
N GLY A 60 -12.34 8.06 5.35
CA GLY A 60 -11.48 9.13 5.82
C GLY A 60 -10.87 9.94 4.68
N SER A 61 -10.70 11.26 4.92
CA SER A 61 -9.95 12.14 4.01
C SER A 61 -8.44 12.02 4.20
N ASP A 62 -7.99 11.58 5.37
CA ASP A 62 -6.58 11.44 5.71
C ASP A 62 -5.98 10.09 5.26
N ARG A 63 -6.83 9.14 4.94
CA ARG A 63 -6.44 7.80 4.50
C ARG A 63 -7.44 7.24 3.49
N ALA A 64 -6.93 6.53 2.49
CA ALA A 64 -7.75 5.73 1.58
C ALA A 64 -7.07 4.38 1.34
N THR A 65 -7.76 3.29 1.66
CA THR A 65 -7.27 1.94 1.40
C THR A 65 -8.03 1.33 0.24
N PHE A 66 -7.29 0.80 -0.72
CA PHE A 66 -7.82 0.11 -1.89
C PHE A 66 -7.45 -1.36 -1.84
N VAL A 67 -8.36 -2.20 -2.28
CA VAL A 67 -8.20 -3.65 -2.33
C VAL A 67 -8.47 -4.15 -3.73
N ALA A 68 -7.70 -5.16 -4.13
CA ALA A 68 -7.93 -5.90 -5.36
C ALA A 68 -8.61 -7.22 -5.00
N GLU A 69 -9.78 -7.47 -5.54
CA GLU A 69 -10.60 -8.64 -5.24
C GLU A 69 -10.86 -9.44 -6.52
N GLU A 70 -10.64 -10.74 -6.48
CA GLU A 70 -10.93 -11.68 -7.55
C GLU A 70 -11.65 -12.90 -6.97
N ALA A 71 -12.81 -13.24 -7.52
CA ALA A 71 -13.63 -14.36 -7.04
C ALA A 71 -13.88 -14.36 -5.51
N GLY A 72 -14.14 -13.18 -4.95
CA GLY A 72 -14.41 -13.02 -3.51
C GLY A 72 -13.18 -13.04 -2.60
N ARG A 73 -11.97 -13.20 -3.15
CA ARG A 73 -10.72 -13.21 -2.40
C ARG A 73 -9.93 -11.92 -2.65
N TRP A 74 -9.37 -11.36 -1.60
CA TRP A 74 -8.44 -10.25 -1.75
C TRP A 74 -7.06 -10.73 -2.18
N VAL A 75 -6.59 -10.20 -3.29
CA VAL A 75 -5.32 -10.58 -3.94
C VAL A 75 -4.29 -9.45 -3.93
N GLY A 76 -4.68 -8.30 -3.43
CA GLY A 76 -3.78 -7.15 -3.29
C GLY A 76 -4.40 -6.03 -2.48
N MET A 77 -3.56 -5.11 -2.03
CA MET A 77 -3.94 -3.90 -1.31
C MET A 77 -2.93 -2.79 -1.51
N ALA A 78 -3.38 -1.56 -1.33
CA ALA A 78 -2.53 -0.37 -1.21
C ALA A 78 -3.26 0.71 -0.42
N THR A 79 -2.52 1.53 0.31
CA THR A 79 -3.10 2.63 1.09
C THR A 79 -2.42 3.94 0.74
N GLY A 80 -3.21 4.99 0.54
CA GLY A 80 -2.75 6.38 0.53
C GLY A 80 -2.93 7.00 1.90
N ILE A 81 -1.92 7.73 2.39
CA ILE A 81 -1.97 8.50 3.63
C ILE A 81 -1.67 9.96 3.30
N ALA A 82 -2.62 10.86 3.64
CA ALA A 82 -2.55 12.28 3.28
C ALA A 82 -1.51 13.06 4.09
N ARG A 83 -1.33 12.71 5.37
CA ARG A 83 -0.48 13.47 6.31
C ARG A 83 0.18 12.55 7.32
N HIS A 84 1.37 12.96 7.79
CA HIS A 84 2.08 12.35 8.91
C HIS A 84 2.26 10.84 8.82
N VAL A 85 3.05 10.42 7.85
CA VAL A 85 3.62 9.07 7.87
C VAL A 85 4.83 9.09 8.80
N GLU A 86 4.80 8.22 9.80
CA GLU A 86 5.91 8.08 10.76
C GLU A 86 7.24 7.93 10.01
N GLY A 87 8.22 8.73 10.39
CA GLY A 87 9.55 8.70 9.79
C GLY A 87 9.64 9.33 8.39
N SER A 88 8.63 10.09 7.94
CA SER A 88 8.70 10.82 6.67
C SER A 88 8.15 12.24 6.79
N ASP A 89 8.90 13.20 6.25
CA ASP A 89 8.47 14.58 6.10
C ASP A 89 7.67 14.82 4.80
N HIS A 90 7.53 13.78 3.97
CA HIS A 90 6.84 13.84 2.69
C HIS A 90 5.42 13.30 2.79
N SER A 91 4.49 13.99 2.16
CA SER A 91 3.09 13.59 2.08
C SER A 91 2.41 14.17 0.83
N PRO A 92 1.38 13.53 0.28
CA PRO A 92 0.84 12.22 0.66
C PRO A 92 1.76 11.06 0.28
N MET A 93 1.56 9.93 0.93
CA MET A 93 2.36 8.72 0.68
C MET A 93 1.50 7.52 0.30
N LEU A 94 2.02 6.72 -0.63
CA LEU A 94 1.55 5.37 -0.89
C LEU A 94 2.30 4.42 0.04
N VAL A 95 1.56 3.64 0.81
CA VAL A 95 2.08 2.66 1.78
C VAL A 95 1.32 1.34 1.68
N GLY A 96 1.87 0.29 2.28
CA GLY A 96 1.18 -0.99 2.42
C GLY A 96 0.86 -1.68 1.08
N MET A 97 1.67 -1.46 0.07
CA MET A 97 1.49 -2.07 -1.26
C MET A 97 1.83 -3.55 -1.22
N PHE A 98 0.86 -4.38 -1.58
CA PHE A 98 1.03 -5.83 -1.68
C PHE A 98 0.19 -6.41 -2.81
N VAL A 99 0.75 -7.38 -3.52
CA VAL A 99 0.04 -8.21 -4.49
C VAL A 99 0.49 -9.65 -4.28
N ASP A 100 -0.48 -10.57 -4.17
CA ASP A 100 -0.21 -12.01 -4.11
C ASP A 100 0.77 -12.42 -5.22
N SER A 101 1.75 -13.25 -4.90
CA SER A 101 2.77 -13.68 -5.87
C SER A 101 2.18 -14.31 -7.12
N ALA A 102 1.09 -15.10 -6.97
CA ALA A 102 0.38 -15.72 -8.07
C ALA A 102 -0.36 -14.72 -9.01
N GLN A 103 -0.55 -13.49 -8.54
CA GLN A 103 -1.28 -12.44 -9.29
C GLN A 103 -0.36 -11.38 -9.90
N ARG A 104 0.93 -11.48 -9.66
CA ARG A 104 1.92 -10.54 -10.23
C ARG A 104 2.00 -10.67 -11.75
N GLY A 105 2.34 -9.57 -12.43
CA GLY A 105 2.41 -9.52 -13.89
C GLY A 105 1.05 -9.44 -14.60
N ARG A 106 -0.06 -9.33 -13.86
CA ARG A 106 -1.43 -9.22 -14.39
C ARG A 106 -2.02 -7.81 -14.30
N GLY A 107 -1.20 -6.81 -13.95
CA GLY A 107 -1.64 -5.42 -13.83
C GLY A 107 -2.31 -5.06 -12.50
N VAL A 108 -2.41 -5.97 -11.54
CA VAL A 108 -3.03 -5.72 -10.22
C VAL A 108 -2.31 -4.60 -9.48
N GLY A 109 -0.99 -4.67 -9.42
CA GLY A 109 -0.17 -3.64 -8.77
C GLY A 109 -0.33 -2.27 -9.41
N ALA A 110 -0.27 -2.19 -10.72
CA ALA A 110 -0.47 -0.94 -11.46
C ALA A 110 -1.86 -0.34 -11.21
N GLY A 111 -2.90 -1.17 -11.17
CA GLY A 111 -4.26 -0.74 -10.85
C GLY A 111 -4.40 -0.17 -9.44
N LEU A 112 -3.78 -0.80 -8.44
CA LEU A 112 -3.75 -0.31 -7.06
C LEU A 112 -3.00 1.01 -6.94
N VAL A 113 -1.83 1.13 -7.58
CA VAL A 113 -1.08 2.39 -7.63
C VAL A 113 -1.92 3.50 -8.28
N GLN A 114 -2.62 3.18 -9.36
CA GLN A 114 -3.49 4.15 -10.04
C GLN A 114 -4.64 4.61 -9.14
N ALA A 115 -5.29 3.69 -8.42
CA ALA A 115 -6.36 4.04 -7.49
C ALA A 115 -5.89 5.01 -6.39
N VAL A 116 -4.74 4.75 -5.77
CA VAL A 116 -4.13 5.66 -4.79
C VAL A 116 -3.74 6.99 -5.43
N THR A 117 -3.22 6.97 -6.66
CA THR A 117 -2.84 8.19 -7.39
C THR A 117 -4.06 9.08 -7.67
N GLU A 118 -5.17 8.51 -8.10
CA GLU A 118 -6.42 9.25 -8.35
C GLU A 118 -6.96 9.86 -7.06
N TRP A 119 -6.95 9.11 -5.96
CA TRP A 119 -7.30 9.65 -4.66
C TRP A 119 -6.36 10.81 -4.26
N ALA A 120 -5.05 10.65 -4.40
CA ALA A 120 -4.08 11.68 -4.05
C ALA A 120 -4.29 12.97 -4.85
N ARG A 121 -4.73 12.89 -6.12
CA ARG A 121 -5.08 14.06 -6.93
C ARG A 121 -6.21 14.88 -6.31
N THR A 122 -7.15 14.24 -5.61
CA THR A 122 -8.25 14.95 -4.93
C THR A 122 -7.77 15.84 -3.77
N LEU A 123 -6.54 15.63 -3.30
CA LEU A 123 -5.95 16.45 -2.23
C LEU A 123 -5.37 17.78 -2.73
N GLY A 124 -5.30 17.98 -4.05
CA GLY A 124 -4.80 19.22 -4.65
C GLY A 124 -3.30 19.46 -4.49
N VAL A 125 -2.51 18.42 -4.20
CA VAL A 125 -1.07 18.48 -3.98
C VAL A 125 -0.28 18.11 -5.23
N PRO A 126 1.00 18.54 -5.37
CA PRO A 126 1.74 18.33 -6.60
C PRO A 126 2.33 16.93 -6.77
N HIS A 127 2.57 16.19 -5.70
CA HIS A 127 3.27 14.92 -5.75
C HIS A 127 2.67 13.87 -4.83
N LEU A 128 2.82 12.60 -5.22
CA LEU A 128 2.64 11.42 -4.39
C LEU A 128 4.00 10.77 -4.16
N TYR A 129 4.30 10.38 -2.93
CA TYR A 129 5.57 9.78 -2.53
C TYR A 129 5.41 8.34 -2.08
N LEU A 130 6.49 7.59 -2.09
CA LEU A 130 6.61 6.27 -1.45
C LEU A 130 8.06 6.00 -1.04
N TRP A 131 8.22 5.14 -0.04
CA TRP A 131 9.49 4.51 0.29
C TRP A 131 9.51 3.07 -0.25
N ALA A 132 10.57 2.69 -0.92
CA ALA A 132 10.77 1.34 -1.45
C ALA A 132 12.11 0.79 -0.97
N THR A 133 12.11 -0.46 -0.48
CA THR A 133 13.36 -1.15 -0.12
C THR A 133 14.22 -1.29 -1.36
N SER A 134 15.47 -0.84 -1.30
CA SER A 134 16.36 -0.70 -2.47
C SER A 134 16.65 -2.03 -3.17
N THR A 135 16.55 -3.14 -2.46
CA THR A 135 16.73 -4.51 -2.99
C THR A 135 15.46 -5.10 -3.60
N ASN A 136 14.30 -4.46 -3.40
CA ASN A 136 13.03 -4.92 -3.97
C ASN A 136 12.86 -4.41 -5.41
N ARG A 137 13.59 -5.03 -6.33
CA ARG A 137 13.63 -4.64 -7.75
C ARG A 137 12.27 -4.77 -8.43
N SER A 138 11.47 -5.75 -8.04
CA SER A 138 10.12 -5.96 -8.59
C SER A 138 9.19 -4.79 -8.27
N ALA A 139 9.19 -4.33 -7.01
CA ALA A 139 8.40 -3.17 -6.60
C ALA A 139 8.90 -1.87 -7.26
N ILE A 140 10.20 -1.63 -7.25
CA ILE A 140 10.80 -0.44 -7.89
C ILE A 140 10.47 -0.41 -9.37
N GLY A 141 10.57 -1.53 -10.09
CA GLY A 141 10.21 -1.62 -11.50
C GLY A 141 8.73 -1.33 -11.76
N LEU A 142 7.84 -1.76 -10.88
CA LEU A 142 6.43 -1.39 -10.94
C LEU A 142 6.24 0.12 -10.77
N TYR A 143 6.87 0.71 -9.77
CA TYR A 143 6.74 2.15 -9.50
C TYR A 143 7.33 3.00 -10.63
N ASP A 144 8.46 2.60 -11.20
CA ASP A 144 9.03 3.25 -12.38
C ASP A 144 8.04 3.25 -13.56
N LYS A 145 7.42 2.13 -13.85
CA LYS A 145 6.38 2.00 -14.88
C LYS A 145 5.14 2.85 -14.58
N CYS A 146 4.82 3.06 -13.31
CA CYS A 146 3.71 3.91 -12.87
C CYS A 146 4.07 5.40 -12.82
N GLY A 147 5.25 5.80 -13.28
CA GLY A 147 5.64 7.20 -13.37
C GLY A 147 6.30 7.79 -12.13
N PHE A 148 6.65 6.96 -11.15
CA PHE A 148 7.48 7.40 -10.02
C PHE A 148 8.93 7.58 -10.48
N LYS A 149 9.60 8.56 -9.90
CA LYS A 149 11.01 8.85 -10.13
C LYS A 149 11.77 8.77 -8.81
N HIS A 150 12.98 8.25 -8.87
CA HIS A 150 13.89 8.28 -7.73
C HIS A 150 14.18 9.71 -7.31
N THR A 151 14.29 9.92 -6.02
CA THR A 151 14.89 11.12 -5.43
C THR A 151 16.30 10.76 -4.95
N GLU A 152 17.02 11.75 -4.41
CA GLU A 152 18.33 11.50 -3.79
C GLU A 152 18.21 11.03 -2.33
N GLU A 153 16.99 10.96 -1.79
CA GLU A 153 16.78 10.60 -0.39
C GLU A 153 16.74 9.08 -0.21
N ALA A 154 17.46 8.62 0.81
CA ALA A 154 17.46 7.24 1.26
C ALA A 154 17.59 7.19 2.79
N ARG A 155 17.08 6.11 3.39
CA ARG A 155 17.17 5.86 4.83
C ARG A 155 17.36 4.38 5.10
N SER A 156 17.71 4.02 6.34
CA SER A 156 17.73 2.62 6.78
C SER A 156 16.29 2.15 7.06
N LEU A 157 16.03 0.87 6.78
CA LEU A 157 14.79 0.22 7.19
C LEU A 157 14.85 -0.07 8.69
N ASP A 158 13.88 0.43 9.47
CA ASP A 158 13.95 0.46 10.94
C ASP A 158 14.19 -0.92 11.58
N HIS A 159 13.43 -1.94 11.16
CA HIS A 159 13.56 -3.30 11.73
C HIS A 159 14.66 -4.14 11.07
N THR A 160 15.31 -3.65 10.03
CA THR A 160 16.42 -4.29 9.33
C THR A 160 17.41 -3.22 8.86
N PRO A 161 18.21 -2.62 9.77
CA PRO A 161 19.03 -1.45 9.45
C PRO A 161 20.11 -1.68 8.37
N SER A 162 20.43 -2.94 8.07
CA SER A 162 21.33 -3.30 6.95
C SER A 162 20.70 -3.06 5.57
N LEU A 163 19.37 -2.96 5.50
CA LEU A 163 18.64 -2.62 4.28
C LEU A 163 18.33 -1.13 4.24
N ARG A 164 18.32 -0.59 3.03
CA ARG A 164 17.98 0.80 2.77
C ARG A 164 16.66 0.90 2.03
N GLU A 165 15.92 1.96 2.32
CA GLU A 165 14.80 2.41 1.53
C GLU A 165 15.19 3.63 0.72
N VAL A 166 14.65 3.75 -0.48
CA VAL A 166 14.77 4.92 -1.36
C VAL A 166 13.44 5.63 -1.48
N LEU A 167 13.48 6.95 -1.46
CA LEU A 167 12.28 7.76 -1.66
C LEU A 167 12.04 7.94 -3.17
N MET A 168 10.82 7.66 -3.58
CA MET A 168 10.36 7.90 -4.94
C MET A 168 9.18 8.87 -4.92
N LYS A 169 9.01 9.66 -5.99
CA LYS A 169 7.90 10.59 -6.16
C LYS A 169 7.29 10.51 -7.56
N ARG A 170 5.99 10.75 -7.62
CA ARG A 170 5.24 10.88 -8.88
C ARG A 170 4.57 12.26 -8.93
N SER A 171 4.64 12.93 -10.07
CA SER A 171 3.86 14.14 -10.31
C SER A 171 2.37 13.80 -10.42
N LEU A 172 1.53 14.63 -9.79
CA LEU A 172 0.07 14.53 -9.84
C LEU A 172 -0.57 15.54 -10.81
N ARG A 173 0.26 16.39 -11.41
CA ARG A 173 -0.15 17.38 -12.44
C ARG A 173 -0.08 16.78 -13.82
#